data_217af5f48379fa8ec807b57bd56f9827
#
_entry.id   217af5f48379fa8ec807b57bd56f9827
#
_cell.length_a   1.000
_cell.length_b   1.000
_cell.length_c   1.000
_cell.angle_alpha   90.00
_cell.angle_beta   90.00
_cell.angle_gamma   90.00
#
_symmetry.space_group_name_H-M   'P 1'
#
loop_
_entity.id
_entity.type
_entity.pdbx_description
1 polymer ?
#
loop_
_entity_poly.entity_id
_entity_poly.type
_entity_poly.pdbx_seq_one_letter_code
_entity_poly.pdbx_strand_id
1 'polypeptide(L)'
;MEAVQDDVNKGIVKIDSTFMKQIEVNPGDVVEIGGERKTAAIVDRAYPGDIGLNIIRMDGNVRKNARTSIGELVTVKKADVKPAQKVSIAPVNKGVMIKASSELFKQGLLGKALVKGDIVSLGRARRRTYPYREQDVNDIFSMMESHFAGYGFGALKFIVVDTQPKKETVIVTPETEVEFNPKAVEMTEEESISFGVNYEDIGGLGDEIKKVREIIELPLKHPEIFQKLGIEPPKGVLLHGPPG
;
A
#
# COMPACT_ATOMS: atom_id res chain seq x y z
N MET A 1 3.92 -4.55 10.59
CA MET A 1 4.37 -3.29 11.22
C MET A 1 4.35 -2.16 10.21
N GLU A 2 4.26 -0.91 10.68
CA GLU A 2 4.21 0.28 9.83
C GLU A 2 5.57 0.63 9.23
N ALA A 3 5.57 1.14 7.98
CA ALA A 3 6.80 1.62 7.34
C ALA A 3 7.30 2.91 8.03
N VAL A 4 8.61 3.11 8.00
CA VAL A 4 9.20 4.39 8.39
C VAL A 4 8.87 5.43 7.30
N GLN A 5 8.76 6.70 7.69
CA GLN A 5 8.28 7.79 6.83
C GLN A 5 8.98 7.88 5.46
N ASP A 6 10.27 7.54 5.41
CA ASP A 6 11.05 7.51 4.16
C ASP A 6 10.66 6.42 3.18
N ASP A 7 9.96 5.37 3.61
CA ASP A 7 9.56 4.22 2.77
C ASP A 7 8.10 4.27 2.35
N VAL A 8 7.34 5.24 2.85
CA VAL A 8 5.91 5.40 2.54
C VAL A 8 5.71 5.71 1.05
N ASN A 9 4.69 5.12 0.45
CA ASN A 9 4.28 5.28 -0.96
C ASN A 9 5.27 4.73 -2.01
N LYS A 10 6.35 4.06 -1.60
CA LYS A 10 7.35 3.50 -2.52
C LYS A 10 7.02 2.08 -3.00
N GLY A 11 6.04 1.40 -2.40
CA GLY A 11 5.74 -0.01 -2.69
C GLY A 11 6.87 -0.95 -2.27
N ILE A 12 7.53 -0.63 -1.16
CA ILE A 12 8.65 -1.39 -0.58
C ILE A 12 8.19 -2.06 0.69
N VAL A 13 8.64 -3.29 0.90
CA VAL A 13 8.48 -4.00 2.17
C VAL A 13 9.83 -4.41 2.73
N LYS A 14 9.96 -4.38 4.04
CA LYS A 14 11.20 -4.74 4.72
C LYS A 14 11.01 -6.01 5.55
N ILE A 15 11.86 -6.99 5.30
CA ILE A 15 11.87 -8.26 6.01
C ILE A 15 13.30 -8.64 6.41
N ASP A 16 13.43 -9.47 7.45
CA ASP A 16 14.72 -9.98 7.91
C ASP A 16 15.42 -10.79 6.82
N SER A 17 16.74 -10.63 6.73
CA SER A 17 17.59 -11.34 5.78
C SER A 17 17.52 -12.86 5.92
N THR A 18 17.18 -13.37 7.09
CA THR A 18 16.97 -14.81 7.32
C THR A 18 15.76 -15.31 6.56
N PHE A 19 14.63 -14.57 6.62
CA PHE A 19 13.42 -14.90 5.85
C PHE A 19 13.63 -14.69 4.36
N MET A 20 14.37 -13.64 3.95
CA MET A 20 14.73 -13.44 2.54
C MET A 20 15.44 -14.66 1.96
N LYS A 21 16.37 -15.25 2.72
CA LYS A 21 17.08 -16.48 2.30
C LYS A 21 16.11 -17.68 2.20
N GLN A 22 15.18 -17.81 3.13
CA GLN A 22 14.19 -18.91 3.12
C GLN A 22 13.28 -18.89 1.90
N ILE A 23 12.91 -17.71 1.42
CA ILE A 23 12.07 -17.54 0.22
C ILE A 23 12.88 -17.24 -1.05
N GLU A 24 14.21 -17.39 -0.98
CA GLU A 24 15.14 -17.24 -2.10
C GLU A 24 15.02 -15.89 -2.84
N VAL A 25 14.98 -14.78 -2.06
CA VAL A 25 14.93 -13.42 -2.60
C VAL A 25 16.10 -12.57 -2.11
N ASN A 26 16.47 -11.60 -2.91
CA ASN A 26 17.47 -10.58 -2.60
C ASN A 26 16.81 -9.19 -2.50
N PRO A 27 17.47 -8.22 -1.83
CA PRO A 27 17.02 -6.83 -1.84
C PRO A 27 16.84 -6.32 -3.28
N GLY A 28 15.66 -5.79 -3.57
CA GLY A 28 15.25 -5.33 -4.89
C GLY A 28 14.44 -6.35 -5.72
N ASP A 29 14.33 -7.59 -5.27
CA ASP A 29 13.41 -8.55 -5.88
C ASP A 29 11.96 -8.22 -5.52
N VAL A 30 11.02 -8.77 -6.28
CA VAL A 30 9.59 -8.61 -6.01
C VAL A 30 9.07 -9.81 -5.23
N VAL A 31 8.27 -9.53 -4.21
CA VAL A 31 7.56 -10.53 -3.41
C VAL A 31 6.05 -10.36 -3.55
N GLU A 32 5.35 -11.48 -3.56
CA GLU A 32 3.89 -11.53 -3.40
C GLU A 32 3.56 -11.53 -1.91
N ILE A 33 2.65 -10.67 -1.51
CA ILE A 33 2.12 -10.56 -0.14
C ILE A 33 0.68 -11.03 -0.18
N GLY A 34 0.40 -12.09 0.55
CA GLY A 34 -0.93 -12.67 0.71
C GLY A 34 -1.53 -12.34 2.06
N GLY A 35 -2.51 -11.46 2.06
CA GLY A 35 -3.49 -11.25 3.11
C GLY A 35 -4.83 -11.85 2.66
N GLU A 36 -5.94 -11.15 2.85
CA GLU A 36 -7.23 -11.53 2.22
C GLU A 36 -7.17 -11.38 0.70
N ARG A 37 -6.34 -10.46 0.21
CA ARG A 37 -6.03 -10.26 -1.20
C ARG A 37 -4.52 -10.37 -1.42
N LYS A 38 -4.13 -10.75 -2.63
CA LYS A 38 -2.72 -10.79 -3.03
C LYS A 38 -2.31 -9.47 -3.68
N THR A 39 -1.15 -8.97 -3.27
CA THR A 39 -0.49 -7.82 -3.89
C THR A 39 1.00 -8.07 -4.02
N ALA A 40 1.72 -7.16 -4.63
CA ALA A 40 3.15 -7.27 -4.82
C ALA A 40 3.89 -6.03 -4.30
N ALA A 41 5.13 -6.26 -3.83
CA ALA A 41 5.99 -5.19 -3.39
C ALA A 41 7.46 -5.55 -3.62
N ILE A 42 8.32 -4.54 -3.65
CA ILE A 42 9.77 -4.73 -3.71
C ILE A 42 10.28 -5.03 -2.31
N VAL A 43 11.08 -6.09 -2.16
CA VAL A 43 11.67 -6.43 -0.87
C VAL A 43 12.95 -5.66 -0.61
N ASP A 44 13.14 -5.22 0.63
CA ASP A 44 14.38 -4.66 1.12
C ASP A 44 14.68 -5.19 2.54
N ARG A 45 15.90 -4.97 3.01
CA ARG A 45 16.37 -5.45 4.32
C ARG A 45 15.63 -4.77 5.46
N ALA A 46 15.33 -5.55 6.49
CA ALA A 46 14.79 -5.03 7.74
C ALA A 46 15.73 -3.98 8.37
N TYR A 47 15.16 -3.10 9.16
CA TYR A 47 15.96 -2.20 9.99
C TYR A 47 16.67 -2.99 11.09
N PRO A 48 17.81 -2.48 11.60
CA PRO A 48 18.57 -3.17 12.64
C PRO A 48 17.73 -3.55 13.88
N GLY A 49 16.76 -2.72 14.27
CA GLY A 49 15.87 -2.99 15.41
C GLY A 49 14.78 -4.03 15.15
N ASP A 50 14.61 -4.47 13.90
CA ASP A 50 13.58 -5.44 13.52
C ASP A 50 14.14 -6.86 13.28
N ILE A 51 15.47 -6.99 13.32
CA ILE A 51 16.14 -8.26 13.06
C ILE A 51 15.74 -9.27 14.17
N GLY A 52 15.29 -10.45 13.74
CA GLY A 52 14.86 -11.52 14.65
C GLY A 52 13.44 -11.40 15.21
N LEU A 53 12.71 -10.33 14.91
CA LEU A 53 11.35 -10.12 15.43
C LEU A 53 10.25 -10.83 14.65
N ASN A 54 10.56 -11.53 13.56
CA ASN A 54 9.58 -12.19 12.69
C ASN A 54 8.45 -11.26 12.23
N ILE A 55 8.82 -10.07 11.78
CA ILE A 55 7.89 -9.03 11.32
C ILE A 55 8.20 -8.60 9.90
N ILE A 56 7.16 -8.11 9.22
CA ILE A 56 7.26 -7.40 7.95
C ILE A 56 6.81 -5.95 8.17
N ARG A 57 7.60 -5.00 7.66
CA ARG A 57 7.15 -3.60 7.56
C ARG A 57 6.68 -3.30 6.16
N MET A 58 5.52 -2.68 6.07
CA MET A 58 4.93 -2.24 4.81
C MET A 58 4.15 -0.95 5.03
N ASP A 59 3.98 -0.16 3.99
CA ASP A 59 3.19 1.07 4.03
C ASP A 59 1.67 0.80 3.98
N GLY A 60 0.87 1.85 4.22
CA GLY A 60 -0.58 1.77 4.22
C GLY A 60 -1.17 1.33 2.88
N ASN A 61 -0.56 1.72 1.74
CA ASN A 61 -1.04 1.31 0.43
C ASN A 61 -0.84 -0.20 0.21
N VAL A 62 0.33 -0.74 0.56
CA VAL A 62 0.59 -2.19 0.46
C VAL A 62 -0.33 -2.98 1.39
N ARG A 63 -0.58 -2.49 2.63
CA ARG A 63 -1.54 -3.13 3.54
C ARG A 63 -2.97 -3.12 2.98
N LYS A 64 -3.43 -1.97 2.47
CA LYS A 64 -4.75 -1.86 1.81
C LYS A 64 -4.87 -2.81 0.63
N ASN A 65 -3.83 -2.88 -0.19
CA ASN A 65 -3.79 -3.78 -1.35
C ASN A 65 -3.83 -5.25 -0.95
N ALA A 66 -3.16 -5.63 0.15
CA ALA A 66 -3.20 -6.97 0.71
C ALA A 66 -4.49 -7.25 1.52
N ARG A 67 -5.31 -6.24 1.80
CA ARG A 67 -6.45 -6.32 2.73
C ARG A 67 -6.02 -6.91 4.07
N THR A 68 -5.01 -6.31 4.69
CA THR A 68 -4.48 -6.73 5.98
C THR A 68 -4.26 -5.53 6.90
N SER A 69 -4.30 -5.76 8.20
CA SER A 69 -4.14 -4.75 9.24
C SER A 69 -2.82 -4.93 9.99
N ILE A 70 -2.44 -3.92 10.79
CA ILE A 70 -1.27 -4.00 11.66
C ILE A 70 -1.49 -5.11 12.70
N GLY A 71 -0.51 -5.99 12.84
CA GLY A 71 -0.54 -7.12 13.78
C GLY A 71 -1.11 -8.41 13.19
N GLU A 72 -1.67 -8.38 11.98
CA GLU A 72 -2.12 -9.59 11.29
C GLU A 72 -0.96 -10.34 10.63
N LEU A 73 -1.16 -11.64 10.44
CA LEU A 73 -0.22 -12.51 9.75
C LEU A 73 -0.45 -12.42 8.25
N VAL A 74 0.64 -12.33 7.50
CA VAL A 74 0.62 -12.35 6.04
C VAL A 74 1.57 -13.43 5.51
N THR A 75 1.24 -13.98 4.36
CA THR A 75 2.14 -14.89 3.65
C THR A 75 3.02 -14.09 2.70
N VAL A 76 4.32 -14.36 2.71
CA VAL A 76 5.27 -13.72 1.79
C VAL A 76 6.00 -14.79 1.00
N LYS A 77 6.03 -14.64 -0.33
CA LYS A 77 6.76 -15.55 -1.21
C LYS A 77 7.37 -14.78 -2.38
N LYS A 78 8.36 -15.38 -3.05
CA LYS A 78 8.91 -14.84 -4.29
C LYS A 78 7.80 -14.71 -5.33
N ALA A 79 7.70 -13.54 -5.97
CA ALA A 79 6.75 -13.32 -7.04
C ALA A 79 7.32 -13.73 -8.39
N ASP A 80 6.47 -14.32 -9.23
CA ASP A 80 6.73 -14.42 -10.66
C ASP A 80 6.30 -13.11 -11.32
N VAL A 81 7.28 -12.36 -11.83
CA VAL A 81 7.08 -10.98 -12.30
C VAL A 81 7.42 -10.86 -13.76
N LYS A 82 6.49 -10.27 -14.53
CA LYS A 82 6.71 -9.97 -15.95
C LYS A 82 6.83 -8.46 -16.17
N PRO A 83 7.62 -8.02 -17.16
CA PRO A 83 7.59 -6.62 -17.60
C PRO A 83 6.18 -6.24 -18.04
N ALA A 84 5.68 -5.11 -17.56
CA ALA A 84 4.40 -4.59 -18.00
C ALA A 84 4.53 -4.05 -19.43
N GLN A 85 3.66 -4.51 -20.33
CA GLN A 85 3.50 -3.92 -21.65
C GLN A 85 2.62 -2.68 -21.57
N LYS A 86 1.49 -2.80 -20.86
CA LYS A 86 0.54 -1.71 -20.65
C LYS A 86 -0.01 -1.72 -19.23
N VAL A 87 -0.18 -0.53 -18.66
CA VAL A 87 -0.81 -0.32 -17.35
C VAL A 87 -1.83 0.80 -17.49
N SER A 88 -3.09 0.52 -17.14
CA SER A 88 -4.15 1.54 -17.08
C SER A 88 -4.41 1.93 -15.64
N ILE A 89 -4.38 3.22 -15.34
CA ILE A 89 -4.66 3.77 -14.01
C ILE A 89 -5.81 4.76 -14.04
N ALA A 90 -6.52 4.90 -12.93
CA ALA A 90 -7.56 5.89 -12.73
C ALA A 90 -7.45 6.55 -11.34
N PRO A 91 -7.94 7.78 -11.14
CA PRO A 91 -7.96 8.40 -9.82
C PRO A 91 -8.92 7.65 -8.91
N VAL A 92 -8.54 7.48 -7.63
CA VAL A 92 -9.41 6.88 -6.61
C VAL A 92 -10.54 7.84 -6.23
N ASN A 93 -10.24 9.13 -6.12
CA ASN A 93 -11.22 10.13 -5.71
C ASN A 93 -12.06 10.61 -6.89
N LYS A 94 -13.39 10.57 -6.75
CA LYS A 94 -14.32 11.11 -7.75
C LYS A 94 -14.18 12.64 -7.83
N GLY A 95 -14.30 13.18 -9.05
CA GLY A 95 -14.29 14.63 -9.28
C GLY A 95 -12.92 15.28 -9.41
N VAL A 96 -11.84 14.53 -9.27
CA VAL A 96 -10.47 15.05 -9.47
C VAL A 96 -10.14 15.00 -10.96
N MET A 97 -10.08 16.15 -11.61
CA MET A 97 -9.61 16.26 -13.01
C MET A 97 -8.12 16.54 -13.01
N ILE A 98 -7.33 15.54 -13.35
CA ILE A 98 -5.87 15.66 -13.46
C ILE A 98 -5.51 15.83 -14.93
N LYS A 99 -4.94 16.97 -15.28
CA LYS A 99 -4.34 17.21 -16.60
C LYS A 99 -2.83 16.96 -16.50
N ALA A 100 -2.42 15.75 -16.76
CA ALA A 100 -1.01 15.39 -16.82
C ALA A 100 -0.75 14.47 -18.01
N SER A 101 0.49 14.47 -18.51
CA SER A 101 0.88 13.59 -19.61
C SER A 101 1.04 12.14 -19.13
N SER A 102 0.78 11.17 -20.01
CA SER A 102 1.01 9.73 -19.71
C SER A 102 2.45 9.46 -19.29
N GLU A 103 3.40 10.24 -19.81
CA GLU A 103 4.81 10.12 -19.46
C GLU A 103 5.08 10.46 -17.98
N LEU A 104 4.39 11.47 -17.43
CA LEU A 104 4.51 11.84 -16.03
C LEU A 104 4.02 10.68 -15.11
N PHE A 105 2.87 10.09 -15.43
CA PHE A 105 2.36 8.93 -14.70
C PHE A 105 3.31 7.74 -14.78
N LYS A 106 3.87 7.47 -15.96
CA LYS A 106 4.87 6.44 -16.18
C LYS A 106 6.09 6.64 -15.29
N GLN A 107 6.64 7.84 -15.25
CA GLN A 107 7.79 8.16 -14.40
C GLN A 107 7.48 7.94 -12.92
N GLY A 108 6.28 8.29 -12.45
CA GLY A 108 5.85 8.08 -11.07
C GLY A 108 5.60 6.62 -10.70
N LEU A 109 5.40 5.75 -11.68
CA LEU A 109 5.19 4.32 -11.49
C LEU A 109 6.45 3.48 -11.80
N LEU A 110 7.48 4.08 -12.38
CA LEU A 110 8.67 3.37 -12.84
C LEU A 110 9.32 2.53 -11.75
N GLY A 111 9.52 1.25 -12.04
CA GLY A 111 10.12 0.28 -11.14
C GLY A 111 9.17 -0.29 -10.08
N LYS A 112 7.91 0.14 -10.00
CA LYS A 112 6.93 -0.44 -9.07
C LYS A 112 6.41 -1.77 -9.59
N ALA A 113 6.21 -2.69 -8.65
CA ALA A 113 5.49 -3.93 -8.89
C ALA A 113 4.00 -3.68 -8.66
N LEU A 114 3.16 -4.14 -9.58
CA LEU A 114 1.73 -3.83 -9.61
C LEU A 114 0.91 -5.09 -9.89
N VAL A 115 -0.25 -5.14 -9.27
CA VAL A 115 -1.32 -6.10 -9.57
C VAL A 115 -2.58 -5.31 -9.88
N LYS A 116 -3.43 -5.82 -10.79
CA LYS A 116 -4.73 -5.20 -11.07
C LYS A 116 -5.53 -4.98 -9.78
N GLY A 117 -6.09 -3.79 -9.59
CA GLY A 117 -6.83 -3.39 -8.40
C GLY A 117 -5.96 -2.83 -7.27
N ASP A 118 -4.64 -2.71 -7.45
CA ASP A 118 -3.79 -2.07 -6.46
C ASP A 118 -3.99 -0.57 -6.41
N ILE A 119 -3.95 -0.03 -5.19
CA ILE A 119 -3.86 1.41 -4.95
C ILE A 119 -2.38 1.79 -4.96
N VAL A 120 -2.06 2.82 -5.73
CA VAL A 120 -0.71 3.32 -5.85
C VAL A 120 -0.68 4.84 -5.70
N SER A 121 0.38 5.34 -5.08
CA SER A 121 0.73 6.76 -5.11
C SER A 121 1.86 6.95 -6.13
N LEU A 122 1.88 8.10 -6.79
CA LEU A 122 2.98 8.42 -7.70
C LEU A 122 4.22 8.78 -6.87
N GLY A 123 5.35 8.25 -7.27
CA GLY A 123 6.65 8.44 -6.59
C GLY A 123 7.55 7.26 -6.93
N ARG A 124 8.82 7.50 -7.16
CA ARG A 124 9.75 6.44 -7.60
C ARG A 124 9.96 5.37 -6.53
N ALA A 125 9.85 4.12 -6.94
CA ALA A 125 10.49 3.01 -6.22
C ALA A 125 12.03 3.14 -6.39
N ARG A 126 12.79 3.18 -5.29
CA ARG A 126 14.25 3.16 -5.36
C ARG A 126 14.72 1.80 -5.91
N ARG A 127 14.94 1.73 -7.21
CA ARG A 127 15.79 0.67 -7.79
C ARG A 127 17.14 1.28 -8.19
N ARG A 128 18.21 0.70 -7.70
CA ARG A 128 19.61 1.13 -7.91
C ARG A 128 20.11 1.08 -9.37
N THR A 129 19.25 0.81 -10.37
CA THR A 129 19.70 0.34 -11.69
C THR A 129 19.45 1.31 -12.85
N TYR A 130 18.79 2.45 -12.68
CA TYR A 130 18.57 3.37 -13.80
C TYR A 130 19.18 4.74 -13.53
N PRO A 131 20.19 5.17 -14.34
CA PRO A 131 20.77 6.50 -14.22
C PRO A 131 19.90 7.51 -14.98
N TYR A 132 18.93 8.10 -14.31
CA TYR A 132 18.22 9.29 -14.78
C TYR A 132 18.32 10.41 -13.74
N ARG A 133 18.43 11.67 -14.21
CA ARG A 133 18.55 12.85 -13.35
C ARG A 133 17.39 12.92 -12.35
N GLU A 134 17.72 12.77 -11.05
CA GLU A 134 16.76 12.62 -9.95
C GLU A 134 16.05 13.94 -9.55
N GLN A 135 16.56 15.10 -9.94
CA GLN A 135 16.10 16.39 -9.42
C GLN A 135 14.76 16.88 -10.02
N ASP A 136 14.57 16.73 -11.34
CA ASP A 136 13.46 17.41 -12.02
C ASP A 136 12.08 16.75 -11.78
N VAL A 137 12.03 15.47 -11.46
CA VAL A 137 10.76 14.72 -11.33
C VAL A 137 10.19 14.77 -9.92
N ASN A 138 11.05 14.71 -8.90
CA ASN A 138 10.61 14.87 -7.51
C ASN A 138 10.05 16.26 -7.24
N ASP A 139 10.60 17.30 -7.87
CA ASP A 139 10.12 18.67 -7.74
C ASP A 139 8.74 18.85 -8.34
N ILE A 140 8.45 18.24 -9.48
CA ILE A 140 7.13 18.31 -10.12
C ILE A 140 6.08 17.56 -9.27
N PHE A 141 6.42 16.39 -8.72
CA PHE A 141 5.51 15.64 -7.85
C PHE A 141 5.30 16.34 -6.52
N SER A 142 6.33 16.93 -5.90
CA SER A 142 6.21 17.70 -4.66
C SER A 142 5.41 18.99 -4.88
N MET A 143 5.56 19.67 -6.02
CA MET A 143 4.73 20.80 -6.40
C MET A 143 3.27 20.39 -6.64
N MET A 144 3.03 19.24 -7.25
CA MET A 144 1.69 18.71 -7.45
C MET A 144 1.05 18.30 -6.13
N GLU A 145 1.77 17.62 -5.23
CA GLU A 145 1.31 17.30 -3.88
C GLU A 145 1.04 18.55 -3.05
N SER A 146 1.90 19.57 -3.10
CA SER A 146 1.70 20.84 -2.38
C SER A 146 0.50 21.64 -2.89
N HIS A 147 0.22 21.59 -4.20
CA HIS A 147 -0.96 22.24 -4.78
C HIS A 147 -2.26 21.57 -4.35
N PHE A 148 -2.26 20.23 -4.18
CA PHE A 148 -3.43 19.47 -3.74
C PHE A 148 -3.53 19.35 -2.21
N ALA A 149 -2.44 19.47 -1.46
CA ALA A 149 -2.45 19.50 -0.01
C ALA A 149 -3.26 20.70 0.54
N GLY A 150 -3.26 21.83 -0.17
CA GLY A 150 -4.07 22.99 0.17
C GLY A 150 -5.60 22.78 0.10
N TYR A 151 -6.04 21.69 -0.54
CA TYR A 151 -7.45 21.30 -0.62
C TYR A 151 -7.83 20.14 0.31
N GLY A 152 -6.96 19.76 1.27
CA GLY A 152 -7.22 18.66 2.19
C GLY A 152 -7.18 17.26 1.56
N PHE A 153 -6.74 17.15 0.32
CA PHE A 153 -6.49 15.87 -0.34
C PHE A 153 -5.08 15.41 0.01
N GLY A 154 -4.96 14.34 0.80
CA GLY A 154 -3.69 13.62 0.99
C GLY A 154 -3.06 13.23 -0.35
N ALA A 155 -1.90 12.58 -0.31
CA ALA A 155 -1.19 12.15 -1.52
C ALA A 155 -2.16 11.54 -2.55
N LEU A 156 -2.12 12.02 -3.79
CA LEU A 156 -2.99 11.55 -4.87
C LEU A 156 -2.82 10.04 -5.05
N LYS A 157 -3.92 9.33 -4.89
CA LYS A 157 -3.97 7.86 -5.03
C LYS A 157 -4.64 7.48 -6.34
N PHE A 158 -4.08 6.48 -6.99
CA PHE A 158 -4.58 5.90 -8.22
C PHE A 158 -4.86 4.42 -8.02
N ILE A 159 -5.83 3.91 -8.73
CA ILE A 159 -6.08 2.48 -8.81
C ILE A 159 -5.55 1.94 -10.14
N VAL A 160 -4.94 0.78 -10.09
CA VAL A 160 -4.55 0.01 -11.28
C VAL A 160 -5.79 -0.69 -11.82
N VAL A 161 -6.33 -0.16 -12.91
CA VAL A 161 -7.57 -0.66 -13.54
C VAL A 161 -7.32 -1.94 -14.33
N ASP A 162 -6.22 -1.97 -15.09
CA ASP A 162 -5.85 -3.13 -15.89
C ASP A 162 -4.33 -3.18 -16.13
N THR A 163 -3.83 -4.39 -16.35
CA THR A 163 -2.41 -4.65 -16.64
C THR A 163 -2.28 -5.61 -17.81
N GLN A 164 -1.23 -5.46 -18.61
CA GLN A 164 -0.83 -6.42 -19.63
C GLN A 164 0.62 -6.87 -19.33
N PRO A 165 0.83 -8.16 -19.13
CA PRO A 165 -0.12 -9.30 -19.17
C PRO A 165 -1.17 -9.27 -18.06
N LYS A 166 -2.36 -9.87 -18.35
CA LYS A 166 -3.50 -9.91 -17.42
C LYS A 166 -3.29 -10.93 -16.31
N LYS A 167 -3.84 -10.62 -15.12
CA LYS A 167 -3.84 -11.53 -13.94
C LYS A 167 -2.45 -11.93 -13.44
N GLU A 168 -1.44 -11.20 -13.81
CA GLU A 168 -0.06 -11.45 -13.39
C GLU A 168 0.47 -10.27 -12.59
N THR A 169 1.50 -10.53 -11.78
CA THR A 169 2.29 -9.45 -11.18
C THR A 169 3.17 -8.86 -12.25
N VAL A 170 3.07 -7.55 -12.46
CA VAL A 170 3.86 -6.85 -13.46
C VAL A 170 4.78 -5.81 -12.82
N ILE A 171 5.90 -5.53 -13.47
CA ILE A 171 6.80 -4.44 -13.10
C ILE A 171 6.79 -3.37 -14.19
N VAL A 172 6.68 -2.10 -13.79
CA VAL A 172 6.71 -0.98 -14.72
C VAL A 172 8.14 -0.72 -15.16
N THR A 173 8.37 -0.75 -16.47
CA THR A 173 9.67 -0.53 -17.12
C THR A 173 9.63 0.73 -18.00
N PRO A 174 10.78 1.21 -18.51
CA PRO A 174 10.79 2.32 -19.47
C PRO A 174 9.98 2.07 -20.75
N GLU A 175 9.82 0.81 -21.14
CA GLU A 175 9.06 0.39 -22.32
C GLU A 175 7.56 0.28 -22.08
N THR A 176 7.12 0.30 -20.80
CA THR A 176 5.71 0.17 -20.43
C THR A 176 4.90 1.36 -20.95
N GLU A 177 3.79 1.09 -21.61
CA GLU A 177 2.78 2.09 -21.93
C GLU A 177 1.88 2.34 -20.70
N VAL A 178 1.77 3.59 -20.26
CA VAL A 178 0.87 3.96 -19.15
C VAL A 178 -0.29 4.77 -19.70
N GLU A 179 -1.50 4.27 -19.51
CA GLU A 179 -2.74 4.93 -19.90
C GLU A 179 -3.43 5.48 -18.65
N PHE A 180 -3.77 6.75 -18.70
CA PHE A 180 -4.54 7.40 -17.67
C PHE A 180 -6.01 7.52 -18.08
N ASN A 181 -6.90 6.91 -17.30
CA ASN A 181 -8.34 7.07 -17.46
C ASN A 181 -8.82 8.20 -16.54
N PRO A 182 -9.24 9.37 -17.08
CA PRO A 182 -9.65 10.52 -16.26
C PRO A 182 -10.98 10.30 -15.53
N LYS A 183 -11.80 9.32 -15.95
CA LYS A 183 -13.03 8.97 -15.25
C LYS A 183 -12.68 8.07 -14.07
N ALA A 184 -13.14 8.44 -12.87
CA ALA A 184 -13.07 7.54 -11.72
C ALA A 184 -13.74 6.22 -12.09
N VAL A 185 -13.09 5.11 -11.74
CA VAL A 185 -13.70 3.79 -11.95
C VAL A 185 -14.94 3.71 -11.08
N GLU A 186 -16.09 3.40 -11.69
CA GLU A 186 -17.24 2.92 -10.94
C GLU A 186 -16.88 1.55 -10.38
N MET A 187 -16.44 1.54 -9.15
CA MET A 187 -16.09 0.31 -8.45
C MET A 187 -17.37 -0.39 -8.03
N THR A 188 -17.42 -1.71 -8.16
CA THR A 188 -18.46 -2.52 -7.53
C THR A 188 -18.49 -2.24 -6.02
N GLU A 189 -19.65 -2.33 -5.38
CA GLU A 189 -19.79 -2.09 -3.93
C GLU A 189 -18.78 -2.91 -3.11
N GLU A 190 -18.45 -4.12 -3.53
CA GLU A 190 -17.43 -4.97 -2.91
C GLU A 190 -16.01 -4.39 -3.02
N GLU A 191 -15.69 -3.71 -4.11
CA GLU A 191 -14.41 -3.03 -4.30
C GLU A 191 -14.37 -1.68 -3.55
N SER A 192 -15.49 -0.99 -3.43
CA SER A 192 -15.60 0.29 -2.71
C SER A 192 -15.47 0.13 -1.19
N ILE A 193 -15.87 -0.99 -0.61
CA ILE A 193 -15.67 -1.31 0.82
C ILE A 193 -14.17 -1.32 1.16
N SER A 194 -13.31 -1.68 0.21
CA SER A 194 -11.86 -1.70 0.35
C SER A 194 -11.22 -0.30 0.50
N PHE A 195 -11.94 0.77 0.16
CA PHE A 195 -11.48 2.17 0.27
C PHE A 195 -12.03 2.91 1.48
N GLY A 196 -12.70 2.20 2.39
CA GLY A 196 -13.21 2.76 3.64
C GLY A 196 -12.12 3.41 4.49
N VAL A 197 -12.54 4.22 5.45
CA VAL A 197 -11.68 4.82 6.46
C VAL A 197 -10.97 3.72 7.23
N ASN A 198 -9.64 3.80 7.31
CA ASN A 198 -8.84 2.89 8.11
C ASN A 198 -8.32 3.61 9.37
N TYR A 199 -7.92 2.82 10.36
CA TYR A 199 -7.30 3.37 11.57
C TYR A 199 -6.07 4.25 11.29
N GLU A 200 -5.40 4.06 10.16
CA GLU A 200 -4.24 4.85 9.73
C GLU A 200 -4.61 6.25 9.22
N ASP A 201 -5.86 6.44 8.84
CA ASP A 201 -6.38 7.75 8.43
C ASP A 201 -6.69 8.63 9.67
N ILE A 202 -6.61 8.06 10.88
CA ILE A 202 -6.81 8.75 12.16
C ILE A 202 -5.43 9.11 12.73
N GLY A 203 -5.12 10.40 12.75
CA GLY A 203 -3.85 10.90 13.31
C GLY A 203 -3.90 11.07 14.83
N GLY A 204 -2.75 10.90 15.51
CA GLY A 204 -2.53 11.33 16.89
C GLY A 204 -3.11 10.47 18.01
N LEU A 205 -3.85 9.39 17.72
CA LEU A 205 -4.55 8.55 18.72
C LEU A 205 -4.05 7.09 18.73
N GLY A 206 -2.74 6.87 18.59
CA GLY A 206 -2.17 5.52 18.43
C GLY A 206 -2.47 4.56 19.57
N ASP A 207 -2.38 5.00 20.82
CA ASP A 207 -2.64 4.15 21.99
C ASP A 207 -4.15 3.91 22.19
N GLU A 208 -4.99 4.90 21.91
CA GLU A 208 -6.44 4.80 21.98
C GLU A 208 -6.97 3.85 20.88
N ILE A 209 -6.46 3.98 19.66
CA ILE A 209 -6.78 3.07 18.55
C ILE A 209 -6.42 1.63 18.92
N LYS A 210 -5.26 1.41 19.52
CA LYS A 210 -4.84 0.08 19.95
C LYS A 210 -5.82 -0.51 20.96
N LYS A 211 -6.25 0.27 21.96
CA LYS A 211 -7.25 -0.15 22.94
C LYS A 211 -8.59 -0.46 22.30
N VAL A 212 -9.06 0.39 21.38
CA VAL A 212 -10.33 0.18 20.66
C VAL A 212 -10.27 -1.11 19.85
N ARG A 213 -9.15 -1.39 19.16
CA ARG A 213 -8.94 -2.63 18.40
C ARG A 213 -8.97 -3.87 19.32
N GLU A 214 -8.28 -3.82 20.44
CA GLU A 214 -8.26 -4.93 21.41
C GLU A 214 -9.64 -5.20 22.03
N ILE A 215 -10.42 -4.16 22.30
CA ILE A 215 -11.70 -4.27 23.00
C ILE A 215 -12.85 -4.59 22.04
N ILE A 216 -12.85 -4.07 20.82
CA ILE A 216 -13.96 -4.21 19.86
C ILE A 216 -13.62 -5.17 18.73
N GLU A 217 -12.50 -4.94 18.04
CA GLU A 217 -12.17 -5.68 16.81
C GLU A 217 -11.81 -7.14 17.11
N LEU A 218 -11.02 -7.38 18.17
CA LEU A 218 -10.60 -8.73 18.53
C LEU A 218 -11.77 -9.65 18.88
N PRO A 219 -12.78 -9.23 19.70
CA PRO A 219 -13.97 -10.04 19.95
C PRO A 219 -14.82 -10.34 18.74
N LEU A 220 -14.90 -9.38 17.79
CA LEU A 220 -15.66 -9.54 16.56
C LEU A 220 -14.99 -10.50 15.57
N LYS A 221 -13.65 -10.46 15.47
CA LYS A 221 -12.88 -11.34 14.59
C LYS A 221 -12.68 -12.73 15.16
N HIS A 222 -12.57 -12.85 16.47
CA HIS A 222 -12.25 -14.10 17.16
C HIS A 222 -13.18 -14.37 18.34
N PRO A 223 -14.51 -14.48 18.12
CA PRO A 223 -15.48 -14.72 19.18
C PRO A 223 -15.22 -16.03 19.95
N GLU A 224 -14.62 -17.01 19.29
CA GLU A 224 -14.26 -18.30 19.88
C GLU A 224 -13.26 -18.19 21.03
N ILE A 225 -12.38 -17.19 21.04
CA ILE A 225 -11.40 -16.96 22.12
C ILE A 225 -12.14 -16.49 23.37
N PHE A 226 -13.07 -15.54 23.21
CA PHE A 226 -13.83 -14.96 24.32
C PHE A 226 -14.78 -15.98 24.95
N GLN A 227 -15.42 -16.80 24.11
CA GLN A 227 -16.26 -17.91 24.58
C GLN A 227 -15.47 -18.92 25.41
N LYS A 228 -14.27 -19.31 24.96
CA LYS A 228 -13.38 -20.23 25.70
C LYS A 228 -12.90 -19.66 27.03
N LEU A 229 -12.71 -18.36 27.11
CA LEU A 229 -12.28 -17.67 28.33
C LEU A 229 -13.45 -17.33 29.26
N GLY A 230 -14.69 -17.53 28.82
CA GLY A 230 -15.90 -17.18 29.58
C GLY A 230 -16.08 -15.68 29.78
N ILE A 231 -15.50 -14.86 28.89
CA ILE A 231 -15.56 -13.40 28.95
C ILE A 231 -16.58 -12.92 27.94
N GLU A 232 -17.59 -12.16 28.40
CA GLU A 232 -18.50 -11.47 27.50
C GLU A 232 -17.82 -10.21 26.91
N PRO A 233 -17.76 -10.06 25.57
CA PRO A 233 -17.21 -8.85 24.96
C PRO A 233 -18.11 -7.64 25.29
N PRO A 234 -17.51 -6.44 25.46
CA PRO A 234 -18.26 -5.24 25.72
C PRO A 234 -19.20 -4.93 24.53
N LYS A 235 -20.41 -4.47 24.83
CA LYS A 235 -21.45 -4.20 23.83
C LYS A 235 -21.35 -2.78 23.23
N GLY A 236 -20.43 -1.95 23.73
CA GLY A 236 -20.24 -0.60 23.24
C GLY A 236 -19.06 0.10 23.91
N VAL A 237 -18.58 1.16 23.27
CA VAL A 237 -17.49 2.02 23.77
C VAL A 237 -17.91 3.47 23.67
N LEU A 238 -17.69 4.23 24.74
CA LEU A 238 -17.88 5.66 24.78
C LEU A 238 -16.53 6.37 24.61
N LEU A 239 -16.41 7.16 23.54
CA LEU A 239 -15.28 8.04 23.33
C LEU A 239 -15.61 9.43 23.92
N HIS A 240 -14.75 9.95 24.77
CA HIS A 240 -14.89 11.30 25.34
C HIS A 240 -13.54 12.02 25.35
N GLY A 241 -13.56 13.35 25.20
CA GLY A 241 -12.37 14.17 25.20
C GLY A 241 -12.66 15.56 24.63
N PRO A 242 -11.65 16.44 24.57
CA PRO A 242 -11.79 17.71 23.87
C PRO A 242 -11.98 17.47 22.36
N PRO A 243 -12.63 18.40 21.64
CA PRO A 243 -12.80 18.29 20.19
C PRO A 243 -11.44 18.37 19.48
N GLY A 244 -11.21 17.50 18.49
CA GLY A 244 -9.99 17.45 17.64
C GLY A 244 -9.04 16.37 18.00
#